data_013d1ab2adf55d58cd8a7447596c530d
#
_entry.id   013d1ab2adf55d58cd8a7447596c530d
#
_cell.length_a   1.000
_cell.length_b   1.000
_cell.length_c   1.000
_cell.angle_alpha   90.00
_cell.angle_beta   90.00
_cell.angle_gamma   90.00
#
_symmetry.space_group_name_H-M   'P 1'
#
loop_
_entity.id
_entity.type
_entity.pdbx_description
1 polymer ?
#
loop_
_entity_poly.entity_id
_entity_poly.type
_entity_poly.pdbx_seq_one_letter_code
_entity_poly.pdbx_strand_id
1 'polypeptide(L)'
;MKMTMPKTLTLAFAVTLCGLGAHAATPAAPATGVTAPAKGAFQSDLLAVLGDAQKKVLQLEEAVPQNKFTWRPAPGVRSIAEAYLHIAFGNYGLTSAATGKAPPAEAGWEMNPPKWDKKTTDKGEIKKILEQSFAWSNDAIKVLSDADLDKKVSFFGHEMTARAVLIILTGHVNEHLGQEVAYARSNKVTPPWSEGKPEGKPEAKSPEAKK
;
A
#
# COMPACT_ATOMS: atom_id res chain seq x y z
N MET A 1 -5.25 59.39 26.42
CA MET A 1 -3.88 58.92 26.08
C MET A 1 -3.87 58.68 24.59
N LYS A 2 -3.23 59.59 23.82
CA LYS A 2 -3.24 59.63 22.33
C LYS A 2 -2.13 58.72 21.83
N MET A 3 -2.46 57.66 21.09
CA MET A 3 -1.50 56.80 20.41
C MET A 3 -1.22 57.35 19.00
N THR A 4 0.01 57.75 18.76
CA THR A 4 0.55 58.24 17.49
C THR A 4 1.02 57.05 16.66
N MET A 5 0.52 56.95 15.41
CA MET A 5 0.97 55.98 14.40
C MET A 5 2.31 56.39 13.78
N PRO A 6 3.22 55.47 13.47
CA PRO A 6 4.44 55.77 12.74
C PRO A 6 4.19 55.79 11.23
N LYS A 7 4.96 56.68 10.59
CA LYS A 7 4.95 57.04 9.17
C LYS A 7 5.43 55.89 8.29
N THR A 8 4.70 55.61 7.23
CA THR A 8 5.06 54.74 6.10
C THR A 8 6.29 55.27 5.35
N LEU A 9 7.31 54.46 5.24
CA LEU A 9 8.50 54.72 4.43
C LEU A 9 8.26 54.11 3.03
N THR A 10 8.08 54.96 2.03
CA THR A 10 7.95 54.61 0.63
C THR A 10 9.32 54.35 0.03
N LEU A 11 9.65 53.08 -0.29
CA LEU A 11 10.87 52.72 -1.01
C LEU A 11 10.60 52.70 -2.51
N ALA A 12 11.19 53.65 -3.24
CA ALA A 12 11.14 53.74 -4.70
C ALA A 12 12.10 52.70 -5.30
N PHE A 13 11.57 51.71 -6.03
CA PHE A 13 12.38 50.78 -6.81
C PHE A 13 12.63 51.38 -8.22
N ALA A 14 13.88 51.68 -8.51
CA ALA A 14 14.32 52.06 -9.86
C ALA A 14 14.39 50.79 -10.73
N VAL A 15 13.54 50.70 -11.74
CA VAL A 15 13.59 49.63 -12.77
C VAL A 15 14.61 50.03 -13.82
N THR A 16 15.75 49.35 -13.81
CA THR A 16 16.75 49.45 -14.87
C THR A 16 16.31 48.57 -16.05
N LEU A 17 15.96 49.17 -17.15
CA LEU A 17 15.58 48.51 -18.41
C LEU A 17 16.85 47.96 -19.07
N CYS A 18 17.15 46.67 -18.91
CA CYS A 18 18.18 45.96 -19.65
C CYS A 18 17.56 45.35 -20.92
N GLY A 19 18.24 45.57 -22.04
CA GLY A 19 17.76 45.33 -23.39
C GLY A 19 17.29 43.89 -23.69
N LEU A 20 16.21 43.80 -24.45
CA LEU A 20 15.70 42.57 -25.07
C LEU A 20 16.66 42.09 -26.18
N GLY A 21 17.50 41.10 -25.84
CA GLY A 21 18.09 40.22 -26.82
C GLY A 21 17.02 39.22 -27.27
N ALA A 22 16.55 39.33 -28.52
CA ALA A 22 15.66 38.37 -29.14
C ALA A 22 16.40 37.03 -29.30
N HIS A 23 16.21 36.12 -28.38
CA HIS A 23 16.59 34.71 -28.56
C HIS A 23 15.49 34.07 -29.42
N ALA A 24 15.85 33.70 -30.63
CA ALA A 24 15.01 32.86 -31.48
C ALA A 24 14.72 31.57 -30.74
N ALA A 25 13.47 31.34 -30.37
CA ALA A 25 13.02 30.08 -29.77
C ALA A 25 13.18 28.98 -30.82
N THR A 26 14.08 28.04 -30.57
CA THR A 26 14.15 26.79 -31.33
C THR A 26 12.80 26.07 -31.17
N PRO A 27 12.14 25.67 -32.27
CA PRO A 27 10.88 24.93 -32.14
C PRO A 27 11.15 23.66 -31.35
N ALA A 28 10.42 23.48 -30.25
CA ALA A 28 10.45 22.24 -29.46
C ALA A 28 10.10 21.09 -30.41
N ALA A 29 10.94 20.03 -30.39
CA ALA A 29 10.63 18.80 -31.08
C ALA A 29 9.24 18.32 -30.67
N PRO A 30 8.42 17.77 -31.59
CA PRO A 30 7.11 17.27 -31.24
C PRO A 30 7.28 16.22 -30.14
N ALA A 31 6.59 16.41 -29.00
CA ALA A 31 6.54 15.43 -27.92
C ALA A 31 6.13 14.09 -28.54
N THR A 32 7.02 13.10 -28.47
CA THR A 32 6.72 11.73 -28.90
C THR A 32 5.43 11.31 -28.20
N GLY A 33 4.38 11.11 -28.98
CA GLY A 33 3.05 10.88 -28.48
C GLY A 33 3.05 9.73 -27.49
N VAL A 34 2.73 10.02 -26.25
CA VAL A 34 2.35 9.01 -25.27
C VAL A 34 1.08 8.38 -25.84
N THR A 35 1.18 7.19 -26.41
CA THR A 35 0.02 6.42 -26.86
C THR A 35 -0.87 6.20 -25.64
N ALA A 36 -2.17 6.46 -25.78
CA ALA A 36 -3.14 6.16 -24.72
C ALA A 36 -2.96 4.69 -24.28
N PRO A 37 -2.97 4.39 -22.96
CA PRO A 37 -2.82 3.02 -22.48
C PRO A 37 -3.89 2.12 -23.11
N ALA A 38 -3.52 0.87 -23.41
CA ALA A 38 -4.45 -0.11 -23.93
C ALA A 38 -5.62 -0.29 -22.95
N LYS A 39 -6.83 -0.51 -23.48
CA LYS A 39 -8.03 -0.76 -22.67
C LYS A 39 -7.76 -1.92 -21.69
N GLY A 40 -8.04 -1.71 -20.41
CA GLY A 40 -7.79 -2.72 -19.36
C GLY A 40 -6.32 -2.81 -18.90
N ALA A 41 -5.41 -1.97 -19.38
CA ALA A 41 -3.99 -2.01 -18.98
C ALA A 41 -3.81 -1.84 -17.47
N PHE A 42 -4.48 -0.88 -16.86
CA PHE A 42 -4.41 -0.66 -15.41
C PHE A 42 -4.87 -1.89 -14.61
N GLN A 43 -5.99 -2.51 -15.00
CA GLN A 43 -6.51 -3.71 -14.35
C GLN A 43 -5.52 -4.87 -14.45
N SER A 44 -4.91 -5.07 -15.62
CA SER A 44 -3.90 -6.11 -15.85
C SER A 44 -2.66 -5.88 -14.97
N ASP A 45 -2.13 -4.66 -14.94
CA ASP A 45 -0.96 -4.30 -14.14
C ASP A 45 -1.25 -4.45 -12.65
N LEU A 46 -2.44 -3.99 -12.20
CA LEU A 46 -2.89 -4.13 -10.81
C LEU A 46 -2.93 -5.61 -10.38
N LEU A 47 -3.55 -6.47 -11.19
CA LEU A 47 -3.65 -7.89 -10.91
C LEU A 47 -2.28 -8.59 -10.92
N ALA A 48 -1.34 -8.15 -11.76
CA ALA A 48 0.01 -8.67 -11.78
C ALA A 48 0.78 -8.30 -10.48
N VAL A 49 0.71 -7.02 -10.06
CA VAL A 49 1.36 -6.55 -8.82
C VAL A 49 0.73 -7.19 -7.58
N LEU A 50 -0.60 -7.25 -7.53
CA LEU A 50 -1.32 -7.91 -6.43
C LEU A 50 -1.01 -9.41 -6.38
N GLY A 51 -0.92 -10.08 -7.53
CA GLY A 51 -0.59 -11.50 -7.62
C GLY A 51 0.83 -11.82 -7.13
N ASP A 52 1.82 -10.95 -7.40
CA ASP A 52 3.18 -11.12 -6.84
C ASP A 52 3.18 -10.98 -5.31
N ALA A 53 2.48 -9.97 -4.79
CA ALA A 53 2.34 -9.78 -3.35
C ALA A 53 1.59 -10.96 -2.69
N GLN A 54 0.49 -11.43 -3.25
CA GLN A 54 -0.25 -12.62 -2.82
C GLN A 54 0.63 -13.86 -2.74
N LYS A 55 1.39 -14.13 -3.80
CA LYS A 55 2.33 -15.28 -3.83
C LYS A 55 3.32 -15.19 -2.66
N LYS A 56 3.91 -14.03 -2.42
CA LYS A 56 4.85 -13.82 -1.32
C LYS A 56 4.20 -13.97 0.05
N VAL A 57 2.98 -13.42 0.24
CA VAL A 57 2.21 -13.58 1.50
C VAL A 57 2.00 -15.07 1.81
N LEU A 58 1.49 -15.84 0.84
CA LEU A 58 1.21 -17.27 1.04
C LEU A 58 2.49 -18.10 1.22
N GLN A 59 3.56 -17.80 0.51
CA GLN A 59 4.85 -18.46 0.69
C GLN A 59 5.44 -18.18 2.08
N LEU A 60 5.32 -16.95 2.57
CA LEU A 60 5.84 -16.59 3.89
C LEU A 60 4.99 -17.20 5.00
N GLU A 61 3.67 -17.19 4.87
CA GLU A 61 2.75 -17.86 5.77
C GLU A 61 3.10 -19.35 5.89
N GLU A 62 3.34 -20.01 4.77
CA GLU A 62 3.74 -21.43 4.76
C GLU A 62 5.09 -21.67 5.45
N ALA A 63 6.06 -20.77 5.31
CA ALA A 63 7.38 -20.88 5.93
C ALA A 63 7.38 -20.64 7.45
N VAL A 64 6.44 -19.87 7.97
CA VAL A 64 6.36 -19.56 9.41
C VAL A 64 5.77 -20.75 10.17
N PRO A 65 6.47 -21.31 11.20
CA PRO A 65 5.95 -22.41 12.02
C PRO A 65 4.71 -21.99 12.85
N GLN A 66 3.75 -22.91 13.01
CA GLN A 66 2.52 -22.69 13.78
C GLN A 66 2.76 -22.07 15.17
N ASN A 67 3.79 -22.51 15.89
CA ASN A 67 4.08 -22.00 17.23
C ASN A 67 4.58 -20.54 17.27
N LYS A 68 4.75 -19.90 16.12
CA LYS A 68 5.10 -18.46 15.98
C LYS A 68 3.90 -17.57 15.72
N PHE A 69 2.75 -18.11 15.36
CA PHE A 69 1.59 -17.32 14.96
C PHE A 69 1.06 -16.38 16.06
N THR A 70 1.28 -16.70 17.32
CA THR A 70 0.92 -15.83 18.46
C THR A 70 2.01 -14.81 18.84
N TRP A 71 3.20 -14.91 18.23
CA TRP A 71 4.28 -13.98 18.51
C TRP A 71 3.94 -12.55 18.02
N ARG A 72 4.31 -11.58 18.83
CA ARG A 72 4.21 -10.13 18.52
C ARG A 72 5.44 -9.38 19.04
N PRO A 73 5.86 -8.29 18.39
CA PRO A 73 7.07 -7.55 18.80
C PRO A 73 6.90 -6.81 20.13
N ALA A 74 5.66 -6.39 20.46
CA ALA A 74 5.35 -5.65 21.69
C ALA A 74 3.87 -5.76 22.04
N PRO A 75 3.47 -5.52 23.31
CA PRO A 75 2.07 -5.40 23.68
C PRO A 75 1.35 -4.34 22.83
N GLY A 76 0.11 -4.64 22.40
CA GLY A 76 -0.71 -3.75 21.57
C GLY A 76 -0.38 -3.77 20.07
N VAL A 77 0.70 -4.42 19.65
CA VAL A 77 1.02 -4.64 18.25
C VAL A 77 0.40 -5.97 17.78
N ARG A 78 -0.06 -6.04 16.53
CA ARG A 78 -0.58 -7.28 15.94
C ARG A 78 0.43 -8.41 16.04
N SER A 79 -0.05 -9.61 16.36
CA SER A 79 0.74 -10.83 16.18
C SER A 79 0.84 -11.22 14.71
N ILE A 80 1.68 -12.21 14.38
CA ILE A 80 1.77 -12.82 13.06
C ILE A 80 0.39 -13.26 12.57
N ALA A 81 -0.38 -14.01 13.37
CA ALA A 81 -1.73 -14.41 13.02
C ALA A 81 -2.65 -13.21 12.74
N GLU A 82 -2.62 -12.22 13.63
CA GLU A 82 -3.45 -11.02 13.51
C GLU A 82 -3.11 -10.18 12.25
N ALA A 83 -1.83 -10.13 11.86
CA ALA A 83 -1.43 -9.38 10.66
C ALA A 83 -1.82 -10.11 9.37
N TYR A 84 -1.70 -11.43 9.30
CA TYR A 84 -2.24 -12.21 8.17
C TYR A 84 -3.76 -12.09 8.04
N LEU A 85 -4.49 -12.19 9.16
CA LEU A 85 -5.94 -11.98 9.14
C LEU A 85 -6.33 -10.57 8.71
N HIS A 86 -5.50 -9.57 9.08
CA HIS A 86 -5.73 -8.19 8.65
C HIS A 86 -5.51 -7.99 7.15
N ILE A 87 -4.59 -8.71 6.52
CA ILE A 87 -4.47 -8.75 5.06
C ILE A 87 -5.79 -9.22 4.44
N ALA A 88 -6.34 -10.34 4.93
CA ALA A 88 -7.60 -10.87 4.43
C ALA A 88 -8.79 -9.93 4.70
N PHE A 89 -8.81 -9.28 5.87
CA PHE A 89 -9.78 -8.22 6.19
C PHE A 89 -9.75 -7.10 5.16
N GLY A 90 -8.56 -6.59 4.85
CA GLY A 90 -8.36 -5.53 3.86
C GLY A 90 -8.76 -5.97 2.45
N ASN A 91 -8.44 -7.21 2.06
CA ASN A 91 -8.84 -7.77 0.78
C ASN A 91 -10.36 -7.70 0.59
N TYR A 92 -11.14 -8.15 1.57
CA TYR A 92 -12.59 -8.07 1.51
C TYR A 92 -13.09 -6.62 1.57
N GLY A 93 -12.64 -5.82 2.53
CA GLY A 93 -13.15 -4.48 2.76
C GLY A 93 -12.83 -3.50 1.62
N LEU A 94 -11.58 -3.46 1.18
CA LEU A 94 -11.14 -2.54 0.13
C LEU A 94 -11.71 -2.93 -1.24
N THR A 95 -11.77 -4.23 -1.55
CA THR A 95 -12.41 -4.68 -2.79
C THR A 95 -13.90 -4.40 -2.77
N SER A 96 -14.60 -4.61 -1.64
CA SER A 96 -16.01 -4.23 -1.50
C SER A 96 -16.22 -2.74 -1.71
N ALA A 97 -15.39 -1.90 -1.11
CA ALA A 97 -15.48 -0.44 -1.26
C ALA A 97 -15.27 0.00 -2.72
N ALA A 98 -14.33 -0.63 -3.44
CA ALA A 98 -14.06 -0.31 -4.83
C ALA A 98 -15.15 -0.80 -5.80
N THR A 99 -15.74 -1.97 -5.53
CA THR A 99 -16.60 -2.67 -6.49
C THR A 99 -18.09 -2.59 -6.15
N GLY A 100 -18.43 -2.24 -4.91
CA GLY A 100 -19.79 -2.34 -4.38
C GLY A 100 -20.27 -3.77 -4.13
N LYS A 101 -19.43 -4.79 -4.35
CA LYS A 101 -19.78 -6.20 -4.11
C LYS A 101 -19.58 -6.55 -2.63
N ALA A 102 -20.55 -7.24 -2.05
CA ALA A 102 -20.37 -7.78 -0.69
C ALA A 102 -19.43 -9.00 -0.71
N PRO A 103 -18.61 -9.21 0.35
CA PRO A 103 -17.88 -10.46 0.53
C PRO A 103 -18.84 -11.65 0.62
N PRO A 104 -18.37 -12.87 0.31
CA PRO A 104 -19.17 -14.08 0.49
C PRO A 104 -19.64 -14.22 1.95
N ALA A 105 -20.89 -14.63 2.15
CA ALA A 105 -21.48 -14.77 3.49
C ALA A 105 -20.67 -15.75 4.38
N GLU A 106 -20.17 -16.83 3.77
CA GLU A 106 -19.33 -17.84 4.43
C GLU A 106 -17.98 -17.30 4.93
N ALA A 107 -17.49 -16.18 4.40
CA ALA A 107 -16.31 -15.51 4.93
C ALA A 107 -16.57 -14.99 6.36
N GLY A 108 -17.83 -14.69 6.70
CA GLY A 108 -18.21 -14.08 7.98
C GLY A 108 -17.52 -12.73 8.19
N TRP A 109 -17.25 -12.02 7.09
CA TRP A 109 -16.59 -10.71 7.17
C TRP A 109 -17.55 -9.66 7.72
N GLU A 110 -17.07 -8.87 8.67
CA GLU A 110 -17.76 -7.71 9.22
C GLU A 110 -16.77 -6.55 9.40
N MET A 111 -17.24 -5.31 9.33
CA MET A 111 -16.40 -4.11 9.51
C MET A 111 -16.02 -3.94 10.99
N ASN A 112 -15.26 -4.87 11.53
CA ASN A 112 -14.73 -4.87 12.89
C ASN A 112 -13.33 -5.47 12.92
N PRO A 113 -12.28 -4.70 12.53
CA PRO A 113 -10.92 -5.23 12.44
C PRO A 113 -10.42 -5.90 13.74
N PRO A 114 -10.60 -5.31 14.95
CA PRO A 114 -10.12 -5.94 16.17
C PRO A 114 -10.72 -7.31 16.48
N LYS A 115 -11.97 -7.54 16.05
CA LYS A 115 -12.62 -8.86 16.19
C LYS A 115 -12.15 -9.81 15.11
N TRP A 116 -12.06 -9.34 13.87
CA TRP A 116 -11.61 -10.13 12.73
C TRP A 116 -10.17 -10.59 12.89
N ASP A 117 -9.25 -9.69 13.28
CA ASP A 117 -7.83 -9.99 13.47
C ASP A 117 -7.58 -11.07 14.53
N LYS A 118 -8.56 -11.34 15.41
CA LYS A 118 -8.48 -12.34 16.48
C LYS A 118 -9.31 -13.58 16.21
N LYS A 119 -9.80 -13.78 15.00
CA LYS A 119 -10.72 -14.87 14.63
C LYS A 119 -10.12 -16.26 14.91
N THR A 120 -8.83 -16.42 14.64
CA THR A 120 -8.10 -17.68 14.86
C THR A 120 -6.59 -17.43 14.96
N THR A 121 -5.86 -18.40 15.51
CA THR A 121 -4.40 -18.46 15.45
C THR A 121 -3.93 -19.74 14.76
N ASP A 122 -4.85 -20.55 14.27
CA ASP A 122 -4.54 -21.76 13.53
C ASP A 122 -4.02 -21.43 12.14
N LYS A 123 -2.82 -21.90 11.81
CA LYS A 123 -2.15 -21.64 10.54
C LYS A 123 -2.96 -22.11 9.34
N GLY A 124 -3.53 -23.31 9.42
CA GLY A 124 -4.29 -23.88 8.31
C GLY A 124 -5.57 -23.09 8.02
N GLU A 125 -6.27 -22.63 9.06
CA GLU A 125 -7.42 -21.74 8.93
C GLU A 125 -7.03 -20.39 8.34
N ILE A 126 -5.93 -19.79 8.81
CA ILE A 126 -5.43 -18.51 8.31
C ILE A 126 -5.07 -18.62 6.83
N LYS A 127 -4.34 -19.65 6.42
CA LYS A 127 -4.02 -19.93 5.02
C LYS A 127 -5.28 -19.98 4.15
N LYS A 128 -6.28 -20.74 4.58
CA LYS A 128 -7.56 -20.86 3.88
C LYS A 128 -8.27 -19.50 3.75
N ILE A 129 -8.32 -18.72 4.82
CA ILE A 129 -8.93 -17.38 4.82
C ILE A 129 -8.19 -16.45 3.84
N LEU A 130 -6.85 -16.45 3.85
CA LEU A 130 -6.03 -15.68 2.92
C LEU A 130 -6.33 -16.07 1.46
N GLU A 131 -6.26 -17.37 1.14
CA GLU A 131 -6.51 -17.88 -0.21
C GLU A 131 -7.89 -17.48 -0.71
N GLN A 132 -8.93 -17.64 0.11
CA GLN A 132 -10.29 -17.26 -0.22
C GLN A 132 -10.44 -15.76 -0.44
N SER A 133 -9.84 -14.93 0.42
CA SER A 133 -9.91 -13.47 0.30
C SER A 133 -9.23 -12.96 -0.96
N PHE A 134 -8.07 -13.51 -1.31
CA PHE A 134 -7.37 -13.17 -2.55
C PHE A 134 -8.13 -13.63 -3.80
N ALA A 135 -8.64 -14.88 -3.80
CA ALA A 135 -9.40 -15.40 -4.93
C ALA A 135 -10.62 -14.51 -5.20
N TRP A 136 -11.39 -14.20 -4.17
CA TRP A 136 -12.57 -13.34 -4.30
C TRP A 136 -12.21 -11.92 -4.79
N SER A 137 -11.16 -11.30 -4.25
CA SER A 137 -10.70 -9.99 -4.70
C SER A 137 -10.27 -10.00 -6.16
N ASN A 138 -9.47 -10.98 -6.55
CA ASN A 138 -9.02 -11.13 -7.92
C ASN A 138 -10.19 -11.29 -8.90
N ASP A 139 -11.18 -12.13 -8.55
CA ASP A 139 -12.36 -12.37 -9.41
C ASP A 139 -13.26 -11.12 -9.48
N ALA A 140 -13.39 -10.38 -8.39
CA ALA A 140 -14.13 -9.12 -8.39
C ALA A 140 -13.44 -8.04 -9.24
N ILE A 141 -12.11 -7.99 -9.24
CA ILE A 141 -11.32 -7.02 -10.01
C ILE A 141 -11.28 -7.38 -11.51
N LYS A 142 -11.13 -8.65 -11.85
CA LYS A 142 -11.01 -9.12 -13.24
C LYS A 142 -12.17 -8.70 -14.16
N VAL A 143 -13.35 -8.48 -13.58
CA VAL A 143 -14.55 -8.14 -14.36
C VAL A 143 -14.81 -6.64 -14.49
N LEU A 144 -13.97 -5.79 -13.87
CA LEU A 144 -14.13 -4.34 -13.94
C LEU A 144 -13.71 -3.80 -15.31
N SER A 145 -14.54 -2.91 -15.85
CA SER A 145 -14.17 -2.10 -17.02
C SER A 145 -13.42 -0.83 -16.59
N ASP A 146 -12.78 -0.14 -17.55
CA ASP A 146 -12.17 1.17 -17.29
C ASP A 146 -13.20 2.17 -16.74
N ALA A 147 -14.44 2.13 -17.23
CA ALA A 147 -15.54 2.96 -16.71
C ALA A 147 -15.91 2.61 -15.26
N ASP A 148 -15.82 1.34 -14.84
CA ASP A 148 -16.04 0.95 -13.45
C ASP A 148 -14.89 1.47 -12.57
N LEU A 149 -13.68 1.43 -13.05
CA LEU A 149 -12.49 1.93 -12.35
C LEU A 149 -12.54 3.45 -12.11
N ASP A 150 -13.20 4.20 -12.97
CA ASP A 150 -13.31 5.66 -12.86
C ASP A 150 -14.54 6.11 -12.05
N LYS A 151 -15.43 5.18 -11.65
CA LYS A 151 -16.57 5.47 -10.79
C LYS A 151 -16.12 6.05 -9.45
N LYS A 152 -16.89 7.05 -8.98
CA LYS A 152 -16.72 7.60 -7.65
C LYS A 152 -17.33 6.67 -6.61
N VAL A 153 -16.56 6.42 -5.55
CA VAL A 153 -16.95 5.62 -4.39
C VAL A 153 -16.63 6.39 -3.11
N SER A 154 -17.40 6.15 -2.05
CA SER A 154 -17.11 6.69 -0.72
C SER A 154 -16.21 5.71 0.03
N PHE A 155 -15.09 6.20 0.53
CA PHE A 155 -14.15 5.42 1.35
C PHE A 155 -13.71 6.25 2.55
N PHE A 156 -14.05 5.80 3.77
CA PHE A 156 -13.83 6.52 5.03
C PHE A 156 -14.30 7.99 5.00
N GLY A 157 -15.45 8.26 4.38
CA GLY A 157 -16.01 9.61 4.29
C GLY A 157 -15.39 10.49 3.21
N HIS A 158 -14.44 9.99 2.44
CA HIS A 158 -13.83 10.68 1.29
C HIS A 158 -14.35 10.11 -0.02
N GLU A 159 -14.61 10.98 -0.99
CA GLU A 159 -14.91 10.58 -2.35
C GLU A 159 -13.62 10.34 -3.12
N MET A 160 -13.48 9.15 -3.73
CA MET A 160 -12.36 8.82 -4.60
C MET A 160 -12.81 7.88 -5.72
N THR A 161 -11.94 7.61 -6.69
CA THR A 161 -12.27 6.63 -7.73
C THR A 161 -12.11 5.20 -7.20
N ALA A 162 -12.85 4.25 -7.77
CA ALA A 162 -12.65 2.81 -7.50
C ALA A 162 -11.19 2.41 -7.76
N ARG A 163 -10.58 2.94 -8.81
CA ARG A 163 -9.15 2.80 -9.13
C ARG A 163 -8.25 3.18 -7.95
N ALA A 164 -8.51 4.32 -7.31
CA ALA A 164 -7.72 4.78 -6.17
C ALA A 164 -7.84 3.84 -4.97
N VAL A 165 -9.03 3.30 -4.70
CA VAL A 165 -9.23 2.31 -3.62
C VAL A 165 -8.47 1.01 -3.93
N LEU A 166 -8.41 0.58 -5.19
CA LEU A 166 -7.65 -0.61 -5.59
C LEU A 166 -6.12 -0.39 -5.50
N ILE A 167 -5.63 0.83 -5.72
CA ILE A 167 -4.24 1.18 -5.41
C ILE A 167 -3.97 1.05 -3.90
N ILE A 168 -4.90 1.53 -3.07
CA ILE A 168 -4.81 1.36 -1.60
C ILE A 168 -4.81 -0.13 -1.24
N LEU A 169 -5.64 -0.97 -1.86
CA LEU A 169 -5.62 -2.41 -1.64
C LEU A 169 -4.22 -3.01 -1.87
N THR A 170 -3.60 -2.67 -2.99
CA THR A 170 -2.25 -3.16 -3.32
C THR A 170 -1.21 -2.65 -2.33
N GLY A 171 -1.30 -1.37 -1.94
CA GLY A 171 -0.46 -0.77 -0.90
C GLY A 171 -0.60 -1.49 0.44
N HIS A 172 -1.84 -1.75 0.88
CA HIS A 172 -2.17 -2.43 2.13
C HIS A 172 -1.59 -3.86 2.20
N VAL A 173 -1.73 -4.64 1.12
CA VAL A 173 -1.15 -5.99 1.07
C VAL A 173 0.38 -5.93 1.17
N ASN A 174 1.04 -5.00 0.47
CA ASN A 174 2.49 -4.85 0.51
C ASN A 174 3.00 -4.29 1.85
N GLU A 175 2.27 -3.39 2.49
CA GLU A 175 2.58 -2.88 3.83
C GLU A 175 2.63 -4.03 4.85
N HIS A 176 1.60 -4.86 4.88
CA HIS A 176 1.54 -6.00 5.79
C HIS A 176 2.46 -7.16 5.38
N LEU A 177 2.74 -7.36 4.10
CA LEU A 177 3.80 -8.28 3.66
C LEU A 177 5.17 -7.83 4.22
N GLY A 178 5.47 -6.53 4.16
CA GLY A 178 6.69 -5.97 4.75
C GLY A 178 6.75 -6.20 6.26
N GLN A 179 5.63 -6.02 6.96
CA GLN A 179 5.49 -6.30 8.40
C GLN A 179 5.76 -7.78 8.68
N GLU A 180 5.14 -8.71 7.95
CA GLU A 180 5.34 -10.15 8.11
C GLU A 180 6.77 -10.60 7.80
N VAL A 181 7.43 -10.00 6.80
CA VAL A 181 8.86 -10.23 6.53
C VAL A 181 9.71 -9.86 7.74
N ALA A 182 9.44 -8.71 8.36
CA ALA A 182 10.15 -8.28 9.57
C ALA A 182 9.90 -9.23 10.75
N TYR A 183 8.65 -9.68 10.93
CA TYR A 183 8.29 -10.62 11.99
C TYR A 183 8.91 -12.00 11.79
N ALA A 184 8.87 -12.54 10.56
CA ALA A 184 9.51 -13.80 10.22
C ALA A 184 11.01 -13.77 10.54
N ARG A 185 11.74 -12.76 10.08
CA ARG A 185 13.18 -12.59 10.35
C ARG A 185 13.48 -12.47 11.85
N SER A 186 12.65 -11.73 12.60
CA SER A 186 12.76 -11.63 14.05
C SER A 186 12.62 -12.99 14.75
N ASN A 187 11.88 -13.91 14.13
CA ASN A 187 11.67 -15.28 14.56
C ASN A 187 12.62 -16.31 13.92
N LYS A 188 13.69 -15.86 13.25
CA LYS A 188 14.69 -16.71 12.57
C LYS A 188 14.11 -17.49 11.37
N VAL A 189 13.07 -16.98 10.76
CA VAL A 189 12.50 -17.53 9.52
C VAL A 189 12.94 -16.66 8.35
N THR A 190 13.68 -17.25 7.42
CA THR A 190 14.09 -16.59 6.18
C THR A 190 12.94 -16.63 5.18
N PRO A 191 12.53 -15.50 4.56
CA PRO A 191 11.54 -15.53 3.50
C PRO A 191 12.00 -16.43 2.34
N PRO A 192 11.16 -17.33 1.77
CA PRO A 192 11.55 -18.31 0.76
C PRO A 192 12.24 -17.71 -0.46
N TRP A 193 11.83 -16.51 -0.90
CA TRP A 193 12.47 -15.82 -2.04
C TRP A 193 13.84 -15.20 -1.72
N SER A 194 14.29 -15.25 -0.47
CA SER A 194 15.59 -14.77 0.00
C SER A 194 16.58 -15.90 0.29
N GLU A 195 16.16 -17.17 0.19
CA GLU A 195 17.03 -18.33 0.42
C GLU A 195 18.20 -18.32 -0.59
N GLY A 196 19.39 -18.61 -0.07
CA GLY A 196 20.64 -18.64 -0.87
C GLY A 196 21.19 -17.26 -1.27
N LYS A 197 20.53 -16.15 -0.91
CA LYS A 197 21.09 -14.81 -1.08
C LYS A 197 21.88 -14.44 0.18
N PRO A 198 23.12 -13.87 0.05
CA PRO A 198 23.84 -13.41 1.22
C PRO A 198 22.99 -12.35 1.93
N GLU A 199 22.64 -12.59 3.19
CA GLU A 199 22.11 -11.52 4.06
C GLU A 199 23.16 -10.43 4.11
N GLY A 200 22.74 -9.17 3.96
CA GLY A 200 23.64 -8.02 4.03
C GLY A 200 24.52 -8.17 5.27
N LYS A 201 25.84 -8.03 5.11
CA LYS A 201 26.76 -8.07 6.25
C LYS A 201 26.19 -7.19 7.36
N PRO A 202 26.25 -7.65 8.64
CA PRO A 202 25.90 -6.79 9.75
C PRO A 202 26.69 -5.48 9.62
N GLU A 203 26.02 -4.35 9.61
CA GLU A 203 26.71 -3.06 9.68
C GLU A 203 27.67 -3.11 10.88
N ALA A 204 28.93 -2.84 10.60
CA ALA A 204 29.94 -2.73 11.64
C ALA A 204 29.39 -1.71 12.67
N LYS A 205 29.32 -2.13 13.95
CA LYS A 205 28.92 -1.24 15.04
C LYS A 205 29.70 0.05 14.91
N SER A 206 28.98 1.19 14.75
CA SER A 206 29.61 2.51 14.85
C SER A 206 30.47 2.54 16.12
N PRO A 207 31.71 3.04 16.04
CA PRO A 207 32.52 3.17 17.24
C PRO A 207 31.80 4.10 18.24
N GLU A 208 31.56 3.61 19.46
CA GLU A 208 31.03 4.42 20.55
C GLU A 208 31.85 5.68 20.66
N ALA A 209 31.20 6.83 20.52
CA ALA A 209 31.83 8.11 20.82
C ALA A 209 32.22 8.09 22.30
N LYS A 210 33.52 7.93 22.57
CA LYS A 210 34.06 8.13 23.91
C LYS A 210 33.80 9.59 24.30
N LYS A 211 33.05 9.79 25.39
CA LYS A 211 32.89 11.06 26.08
C LYS A 211 34.19 11.43 26.80
#